data_716d9fb480feb6d561354f2a2cf512b0
#
_entry.id   716d9fb480feb6d561354f2a2cf512b0
#
_cell.length_a   1.000
_cell.length_b   1.000
_cell.length_c   1.000
_cell.angle_alpha   90.00
_cell.angle_beta   90.00
_cell.angle_gamma   90.00
#
_symmetry.space_group_name_H-M   'P 1'
#
loop_
_entity.id
_entity.type
_entity.pdbx_description
1 polymer ?
#
loop_
_entity_poly.entity_id
_entity_poly.type
_entity_poly.pdbx_seq_one_letter_code
_entity_poly.pdbx_strand_id
1 'polypeptide(L)'
;MGDIAATRLGFMAELAQQRWDDHRYYHHSRINQSLHLLSALSFLTGYVLLFFAPAMAALVCWLVGMLSRQSGHFFFEPKGYDHVNDASHEHKEAIKVGYNLHRKVVLMAIWAATPLLLWADPSVLGLLPPPIDAMSWLNNLGWLWIAVGVGGLLYRTIQLFFLRDVQTGLVWFTKILTDPFHDVYLYHRAPLFLMKGQLIDPDVAKR
;
A
#
# COMPACT_ATOMS: atom_id res chain seq x y z
N MET A 1 0.24 2.64 -43.00
CA MET A 1 -0.32 2.88 -41.66
C MET A 1 0.86 2.82 -40.70
N GLY A 2 1.41 3.98 -40.32
CA GLY A 2 2.56 4.03 -39.43
C GLY A 2 2.11 3.71 -38.03
N ASP A 3 2.70 2.67 -37.43
CA ASP A 3 2.65 2.44 -35.99
C ASP A 3 3.21 3.67 -35.28
N ILE A 4 2.31 4.45 -34.69
CA ILE A 4 2.71 5.45 -33.69
C ILE A 4 3.10 4.61 -32.47
N ALA A 5 4.36 4.21 -32.41
CA ALA A 5 4.93 3.64 -31.21
C ALA A 5 4.69 4.65 -30.08
N ALA A 6 3.77 4.32 -29.17
CA ALA A 6 3.48 5.17 -28.03
C ALA A 6 4.80 5.44 -27.30
N THR A 7 5.24 6.69 -27.30
CA THR A 7 6.53 7.08 -26.72
C THR A 7 6.51 6.64 -25.25
N ARG A 8 7.40 5.73 -24.88
CA ARG A 8 7.48 5.21 -23.51
C ARG A 8 7.76 6.36 -22.55
N LEU A 9 6.98 6.47 -21.50
CA LEU A 9 7.19 7.48 -20.46
C LEU A 9 8.55 7.27 -19.78
N GLY A 10 9.25 8.35 -19.48
CA GLY A 10 10.42 8.28 -18.61
C GLY A 10 10.02 7.91 -17.18
N PHE A 11 10.98 7.41 -16.39
CA PHE A 11 10.76 6.89 -15.02
C PHE A 11 9.92 7.83 -14.13
N MET A 12 10.29 9.11 -14.06
CA MET A 12 9.58 10.10 -13.21
C MET A 12 8.18 10.42 -13.72
N ALA A 13 7.99 10.42 -15.05
CA ALA A 13 6.69 10.64 -15.65
C ALA A 13 5.75 9.45 -15.38
N GLU A 14 6.27 8.22 -15.46
CA GLU A 14 5.51 7.02 -15.12
C GLU A 14 5.17 6.97 -13.62
N LEU A 15 6.09 7.36 -12.74
CA LEU A 15 5.84 7.46 -11.29
C LEU A 15 4.72 8.48 -11.00
N ALA A 16 4.77 9.64 -11.63
CA ALA A 16 3.74 10.66 -11.49
C ALA A 16 2.39 10.18 -12.04
N GLN A 17 2.38 9.45 -13.16
CA GLN A 17 1.18 8.85 -13.74
C GLN A 17 0.57 7.80 -12.81
N GLN A 18 1.35 6.85 -12.29
CA GLN A 18 0.86 5.83 -11.38
C GLN A 18 0.27 6.43 -10.09
N ARG A 19 0.86 7.50 -9.54
CA ARG A 19 0.33 8.22 -8.37
C ARG A 19 -0.97 8.95 -8.68
N TRP A 20 -1.02 9.60 -9.85
CA TRP A 20 -2.24 10.28 -10.29
C TRP A 20 -3.39 9.31 -10.52
N ASP A 21 -3.12 8.16 -11.18
CA ASP A 21 -4.13 7.13 -11.42
C ASP A 21 -4.66 6.53 -10.09
N ASP A 22 -3.79 6.30 -9.10
CA ASP A 22 -4.22 5.87 -7.78
C ASP A 22 -5.11 6.92 -7.09
N HIS A 23 -4.73 8.19 -7.15
CA HIS A 23 -5.51 9.27 -6.56
C HIS A 23 -6.88 9.40 -7.22
N ARG A 24 -6.91 9.59 -8.55
CA ARG A 24 -8.15 9.88 -9.28
C ARG A 24 -9.13 8.73 -9.35
N TYR A 25 -8.67 7.49 -9.35
CA TYR A 25 -9.57 6.33 -9.48
C TYR A 25 -9.95 5.68 -8.15
N TYR A 26 -9.13 5.81 -7.12
CA TYR A 26 -9.33 5.04 -5.90
C TYR A 26 -9.50 5.89 -4.63
N HIS A 27 -9.14 7.18 -4.64
CA HIS A 27 -9.12 8.01 -3.45
C HIS A 27 -10.09 9.21 -3.52
N HIS A 28 -11.33 9.01 -3.99
CA HIS A 28 -12.34 10.06 -4.07
C HIS A 28 -12.85 10.51 -2.69
N SER A 29 -12.98 9.58 -1.75
CA SER A 29 -13.53 9.83 -0.43
C SER A 29 -12.51 10.51 0.48
N ARG A 30 -12.91 11.59 1.16
CA ARG A 30 -12.10 12.23 2.20
C ARG A 30 -11.85 11.32 3.40
N ILE A 31 -12.73 10.34 3.66
CA ILE A 31 -12.50 9.29 4.66
C ILE A 31 -11.33 8.41 4.20
N ASN A 32 -11.35 7.93 2.96
CA ASN A 32 -10.27 7.14 2.40
C ASN A 32 -8.92 7.89 2.46
N GLN A 33 -8.92 9.15 2.03
CA GLN A 33 -7.73 10.02 2.10
C GLN A 33 -7.22 10.21 3.54
N SER A 34 -8.12 10.36 4.53
CA SER A 34 -7.74 10.49 5.94
C SER A 34 -7.15 9.18 6.50
N LEU A 35 -7.68 8.02 6.09
CA LEU A 35 -7.13 6.71 6.43
C LEU A 35 -5.75 6.49 5.78
N HIS A 36 -5.55 6.96 4.55
CA HIS A 36 -4.25 6.96 3.87
C HIS A 36 -3.24 7.89 4.56
N LEU A 37 -3.67 9.05 5.04
CA LEU A 37 -2.82 9.93 5.84
C LEU A 37 -2.36 9.26 7.14
N LEU A 38 -3.29 8.62 7.88
CA LEU A 38 -2.94 7.86 9.08
C LEU A 38 -1.95 6.74 8.77
N SER A 39 -2.18 6.00 7.69
CA SER A 39 -1.27 4.98 7.18
C SER A 39 0.10 5.57 6.87
N ALA A 40 0.16 6.67 6.15
CA ALA A 40 1.41 7.33 5.77
C ALA A 40 2.23 7.75 6.99
N LEU A 41 1.60 8.39 7.97
CA LEU A 41 2.26 8.77 9.23
C LEU A 41 2.79 7.55 9.99
N SER A 42 2.04 6.45 10.00
CA SER A 42 2.47 5.18 10.61
C SER A 42 3.69 4.60 9.91
N PHE A 43 3.73 4.60 8.56
CA PHE A 43 4.89 4.14 7.81
C PHE A 43 6.12 5.04 7.99
N LEU A 44 5.94 6.37 8.03
CA LEU A 44 7.05 7.28 8.31
C LEU A 44 7.61 7.07 9.73
N THR A 45 6.74 6.86 10.71
CA THR A 45 7.15 6.45 12.07
C THR A 45 7.90 5.12 12.02
N GLY A 46 7.39 4.15 11.26
CA GLY A 46 8.03 2.85 11.05
C GLY A 46 9.42 2.98 10.43
N TYR A 47 9.61 3.86 9.44
CA TYR A 47 10.94 4.10 8.84
C TYR A 47 11.96 4.59 9.86
N VAL A 48 11.54 5.47 10.77
CA VAL A 48 12.40 5.91 11.87
C VAL A 48 12.68 4.76 12.84
N LEU A 49 11.64 4.02 13.24
CA LEU A 49 11.76 2.91 14.19
C LEU A 49 12.62 1.75 13.65
N LEU A 50 12.72 1.55 12.33
CA LEU A 50 13.58 0.51 11.75
C LEU A 50 15.05 0.60 12.22
N PHE A 51 15.53 1.79 12.55
CA PHE A 51 16.91 2.00 13.02
C PHE A 51 17.11 1.67 14.51
N PHE A 52 16.04 1.59 15.30
CA PHE A 52 16.11 1.46 16.77
C PHE A 52 15.35 0.24 17.30
N ALA A 53 14.20 -0.06 16.70
CA ALA A 53 13.27 -1.11 17.13
C ALA A 53 12.52 -1.72 15.95
N PRO A 54 13.21 -2.54 15.08
CA PRO A 54 12.63 -3.04 13.82
C PRO A 54 11.30 -3.80 14.02
N ALA A 55 11.22 -4.62 15.06
CA ALA A 55 9.99 -5.37 15.34
C ALA A 55 8.83 -4.44 15.70
N MET A 56 9.07 -3.37 16.47
CA MET A 56 8.06 -2.36 16.79
C MET A 56 7.67 -1.57 15.54
N ALA A 57 8.62 -1.27 14.65
CA ALA A 57 8.33 -0.67 13.35
C ALA A 57 7.30 -1.49 12.57
N ALA A 58 7.49 -2.81 12.51
CA ALA A 58 6.56 -3.72 11.85
C ALA A 58 5.17 -3.72 12.50
N LEU A 59 5.10 -3.76 13.84
CA LEU A 59 3.83 -3.72 14.57
C LEU A 59 3.05 -2.43 14.24
N VAL A 60 3.71 -1.27 14.28
CA VAL A 60 3.09 0.02 13.93
C VAL A 60 2.65 0.05 12.47
N CYS A 61 3.53 -0.37 11.54
CA CYS A 61 3.22 -0.36 10.11
C CYS A 61 2.05 -1.28 9.74
N TRP A 62 1.96 -2.45 10.37
CA TRP A 62 0.89 -3.40 10.08
C TRP A 62 -0.40 -3.11 10.83
N LEU A 63 -0.36 -2.91 12.15
CA LEU A 63 -1.57 -2.74 12.97
C LEU A 63 -2.23 -1.37 12.76
N VAL A 64 -1.47 -0.33 12.48
CA VAL A 64 -2.03 0.99 12.21
C VAL A 64 -1.95 1.31 10.72
N GLY A 65 -0.77 1.24 10.14
CA GLY A 65 -0.54 1.63 8.76
C GLY A 65 -1.34 0.79 7.75
N MET A 66 -1.13 -0.52 7.74
CA MET A 66 -1.80 -1.40 6.77
C MET A 66 -3.29 -1.55 7.04
N LEU A 67 -3.73 -1.67 8.30
CA LEU A 67 -5.17 -1.78 8.58
C LEU A 67 -5.93 -0.54 8.17
N SER A 68 -5.42 0.67 8.45
CA SER A 68 -6.08 1.91 8.00
C SER A 68 -6.10 2.02 6.48
N ARG A 69 -4.97 1.73 5.80
CA ARG A 69 -4.89 1.77 4.34
C ARG A 69 -5.85 0.77 3.68
N GLN A 70 -5.88 -0.47 4.16
CA GLN A 70 -6.78 -1.48 3.60
C GLN A 70 -8.25 -1.19 3.91
N SER A 71 -8.57 -0.65 5.08
CA SER A 71 -9.94 -0.19 5.38
C SER A 71 -10.40 0.88 4.39
N GLY A 72 -9.53 1.81 4.02
CA GLY A 72 -9.78 2.78 2.96
C GLY A 72 -10.18 2.11 1.64
N HIS A 73 -9.38 1.15 1.19
CA HIS A 73 -9.64 0.43 -0.05
C HIS A 73 -10.87 -0.50 0.00
N PHE A 74 -11.11 -1.19 1.11
CA PHE A 74 -12.23 -2.13 1.21
C PHE A 74 -13.58 -1.45 1.32
N PHE A 75 -13.66 -0.33 2.04
CA PHE A 75 -14.94 0.30 2.39
C PHE A 75 -15.21 1.61 1.66
N PHE A 76 -14.19 2.33 1.21
CA PHE A 76 -14.33 3.69 0.69
C PHE A 76 -13.74 3.90 -0.72
N GLU A 77 -13.16 2.88 -1.34
CA GLU A 77 -12.75 2.90 -2.74
C GLU A 77 -13.99 2.86 -3.65
N PRO A 78 -14.10 3.72 -4.69
CA PRO A 78 -15.23 3.68 -5.61
C PRO A 78 -15.32 2.35 -6.35
N LYS A 79 -16.45 1.65 -6.21
CA LYS A 79 -16.75 0.38 -6.88
C LYS A 79 -17.64 0.64 -8.10
N GLY A 80 -17.46 -0.17 -9.14
CA GLY A 80 -18.24 -0.03 -10.37
C GLY A 80 -17.75 1.07 -11.30
N TYR A 81 -18.67 1.63 -12.08
CA TYR A 81 -18.39 2.70 -13.03
C TYR A 81 -18.05 4.01 -12.31
N ASP A 82 -16.98 4.65 -12.71
CA ASP A 82 -16.54 5.93 -12.17
C ASP A 82 -17.06 7.06 -13.07
N HIS A 83 -18.16 7.66 -12.67
CA HIS A 83 -18.78 8.77 -13.40
C HIS A 83 -17.96 10.07 -13.36
N VAL A 84 -17.02 10.20 -12.45
CA VAL A 84 -16.17 11.39 -12.32
C VAL A 84 -15.05 11.37 -13.37
N ASN A 85 -14.48 10.19 -13.60
CA ASN A 85 -13.36 9.98 -14.52
C ASN A 85 -13.78 9.26 -15.83
N ASP A 86 -15.07 9.01 -16.01
CA ASP A 86 -15.63 8.29 -17.17
C ASP A 86 -14.90 6.95 -17.43
N ALA A 87 -14.76 6.13 -16.37
CA ALA A 87 -13.97 4.92 -16.40
C ALA A 87 -14.74 3.70 -15.88
N SER A 88 -14.72 2.60 -16.65
CA SER A 88 -15.29 1.33 -16.20
C SER A 88 -14.43 0.67 -15.13
N HIS A 89 -15.02 -0.26 -14.37
CA HIS A 89 -14.29 -1.06 -13.40
C HIS A 89 -13.17 -1.88 -14.07
N GLU A 90 -13.45 -2.47 -15.23
CA GLU A 90 -12.50 -3.26 -16.01
C GLU A 90 -11.30 -2.41 -16.45
N HIS A 91 -11.55 -1.17 -16.90
CA HIS A 91 -10.49 -0.25 -17.26
C HIS A 91 -9.59 0.06 -16.04
N LYS A 92 -10.19 0.40 -14.90
CA LYS A 92 -9.43 0.68 -13.67
C LYS A 92 -8.57 -0.51 -13.23
N GLU A 93 -9.10 -1.73 -13.28
CA GLU A 93 -8.33 -2.94 -12.92
C GLU A 93 -7.23 -3.27 -13.95
N ALA A 94 -7.45 -2.98 -15.24
CA ALA A 94 -6.45 -3.21 -16.29
C ALA A 94 -5.22 -2.30 -16.17
N ILE A 95 -5.41 -1.03 -15.79
CA ILE A 95 -4.31 -0.08 -15.62
C ILE A 95 -3.62 -0.21 -14.26
N LYS A 96 -4.25 -0.85 -13.28
CA LYS A 96 -3.72 -0.99 -11.90
C LYS A 96 -2.40 -1.74 -11.88
N VAL A 97 -1.34 -1.05 -11.50
CA VAL A 97 0.00 -1.65 -11.39
C VAL A 97 0.16 -2.41 -10.07
N GLY A 98 -0.44 -1.91 -9.00
CA GLY A 98 -0.38 -2.48 -7.65
C GLY A 98 -1.15 -3.81 -7.50
N TYR A 99 -1.35 -4.20 -6.25
CA TYR A 99 -2.17 -5.36 -5.92
C TYR A 99 -3.65 -5.06 -6.15
N ASN A 100 -4.34 -5.93 -6.91
CA ASN A 100 -5.79 -5.93 -6.99
C ASN A 100 -6.41 -6.46 -5.68
N LEU A 101 -7.73 -6.34 -5.54
CA LEU A 101 -8.45 -6.73 -4.32
C LEU A 101 -8.15 -8.17 -3.88
N HIS A 102 -8.20 -9.13 -4.81
CA HIS A 102 -7.96 -10.55 -4.50
C HIS A 102 -6.55 -10.77 -3.90
N ARG A 103 -5.52 -10.19 -4.52
CA ARG A 103 -4.13 -10.31 -4.01
C ARG A 103 -3.92 -9.59 -2.68
N LYS A 104 -4.63 -8.47 -2.45
CA LYS A 104 -4.64 -7.80 -1.14
C LYS A 104 -5.21 -8.71 -0.05
N VAL A 105 -6.34 -9.40 -0.33
CA VAL A 105 -6.93 -10.36 0.61
C VAL A 105 -5.96 -11.49 0.94
N VAL A 106 -5.28 -12.07 -0.08
CA VAL A 106 -4.28 -13.12 0.14
C VAL A 106 -3.13 -12.62 1.02
N LEU A 107 -2.58 -11.42 0.73
CA LEU A 107 -1.50 -10.86 1.54
C LEU A 107 -1.93 -10.61 2.98
N MET A 108 -3.14 -10.08 3.19
CA MET A 108 -3.70 -9.87 4.53
C MET A 108 -3.96 -11.19 5.27
N ALA A 109 -4.37 -12.23 4.56
CA ALA A 109 -4.55 -13.56 5.15
C ALA A 109 -3.20 -14.16 5.58
N ILE A 110 -2.15 -14.06 4.77
CA ILE A 110 -0.79 -14.47 5.14
C ILE A 110 -0.32 -13.72 6.38
N TRP A 111 -0.46 -12.40 6.39
CA TRP A 111 -0.12 -11.57 7.55
C TRP A 111 -0.88 -11.99 8.81
N ALA A 112 -2.20 -12.17 8.73
CA ALA A 112 -3.04 -12.57 9.85
C ALA A 112 -2.78 -14.00 10.33
N ALA A 113 -2.23 -14.88 9.49
CA ALA A 113 -1.86 -16.25 9.85
C ALA A 113 -0.52 -16.33 10.60
N THR A 114 0.36 -15.32 10.52
CA THR A 114 1.68 -15.37 11.15
C THR A 114 1.66 -15.55 12.67
N PRO A 115 0.74 -14.95 13.46
CA PRO A 115 0.63 -15.25 14.88
C PRO A 115 0.31 -16.73 15.18
N LEU A 116 -0.53 -17.35 14.32
CA LEU A 116 -0.87 -18.77 14.44
C LEU A 116 0.34 -19.67 14.11
N LEU A 117 1.12 -19.29 13.09
CA LEU A 117 2.36 -19.97 12.76
C LEU A 117 3.33 -19.90 13.94
N LEU A 118 3.53 -18.74 14.53
CA LEU A 118 4.42 -18.54 15.68
C LEU A 118 3.92 -19.24 16.93
N TRP A 119 2.61 -19.42 17.08
CA TRP A 119 2.02 -20.21 18.16
C TRP A 119 2.26 -21.72 17.96
N ALA A 120 2.13 -22.22 16.72
CA ALA A 120 2.32 -23.64 16.38
C ALA A 120 3.80 -24.05 16.38
N ASP A 121 4.69 -23.17 15.90
CA ASP A 121 6.15 -23.35 15.92
C ASP A 121 6.82 -22.04 16.36
N PRO A 122 7.12 -21.90 17.66
CA PRO A 122 7.69 -20.69 18.22
C PRO A 122 9.07 -20.30 17.66
N SER A 123 9.79 -21.26 17.07
CA SER A 123 11.09 -21.04 16.43
C SER A 123 11.02 -20.80 14.93
N VAL A 124 9.86 -21.04 14.33
CA VAL A 124 9.65 -20.99 12.86
C VAL A 124 10.75 -21.77 12.13
N LEU A 125 10.76 -23.09 12.36
CA LEU A 125 11.76 -24.04 11.82
C LEU A 125 13.21 -23.69 12.22
N GLY A 126 13.41 -23.09 13.38
CA GLY A 126 14.74 -22.71 13.88
C GLY A 126 15.29 -21.39 13.33
N LEU A 127 14.48 -20.63 12.58
CA LEU A 127 14.88 -19.33 12.05
C LEU A 127 14.89 -18.21 13.10
N LEU A 128 14.08 -18.37 14.15
CA LEU A 128 13.97 -17.42 15.26
C LEU A 128 14.30 -18.10 16.60
N PRO A 129 14.85 -17.36 17.57
CA PRO A 129 15.03 -17.88 18.92
C PRO A 129 13.64 -18.14 19.55
N PRO A 130 13.44 -19.28 20.25
CA PRO A 130 12.18 -19.52 20.95
C PRO A 130 11.89 -18.38 21.94
N PRO A 131 10.65 -17.84 21.96
CA PRO A 131 10.31 -16.77 22.88
C PRO A 131 10.25 -17.26 24.32
N ILE A 132 10.82 -16.50 25.24
CA ILE A 132 10.85 -16.80 26.68
C ILE A 132 9.77 -16.03 27.45
N ASP A 133 9.21 -15.01 26.86
CA ASP A 133 8.17 -14.15 27.43
C ASP A 133 7.32 -13.51 26.32
N ALA A 134 6.31 -12.74 26.71
CA ALA A 134 5.41 -12.06 25.78
C ALA A 134 6.12 -11.00 24.90
N MET A 135 7.15 -10.34 25.43
CA MET A 135 7.89 -9.33 24.69
C MET A 135 8.75 -9.95 23.58
N SER A 136 9.43 -11.05 23.87
CA SER A 136 10.21 -11.80 22.89
C SER A 136 9.29 -12.44 21.83
N TRP A 137 8.09 -12.88 22.21
CA TRP A 137 7.08 -13.34 21.26
C TRP A 137 6.62 -12.21 20.29
N LEU A 138 6.32 -11.02 20.82
CA LEU A 138 5.97 -9.84 20.01
C LEU A 138 7.13 -9.41 19.09
N ASN A 139 8.36 -9.53 19.59
CA ASN A 139 9.53 -9.25 18.78
C ASN A 139 9.65 -10.21 17.60
N ASN A 140 9.47 -11.51 17.83
CA ASN A 140 9.47 -12.51 16.76
C ASN A 140 8.34 -12.29 15.76
N LEU A 141 7.14 -11.93 16.23
CA LEU A 141 6.01 -11.55 15.37
C LEU A 141 6.35 -10.34 14.49
N GLY A 142 6.98 -9.32 15.06
CA GLY A 142 7.43 -8.15 14.32
C GLY A 142 8.41 -8.52 13.20
N TRP A 143 9.37 -9.41 13.46
CA TRP A 143 10.30 -9.89 12.42
C TRP A 143 9.59 -10.68 11.31
N LEU A 144 8.62 -11.53 11.65
CA LEU A 144 7.80 -12.21 10.64
C LEU A 144 7.01 -11.22 9.80
N TRP A 145 6.48 -10.17 10.39
CA TRP A 145 5.75 -9.14 9.66
C TRP A 145 6.66 -8.27 8.76
N ILE A 146 7.91 -8.03 9.16
CA ILE A 146 8.92 -7.45 8.25
C ILE A 146 9.12 -8.38 7.05
N ALA A 147 9.31 -9.67 7.29
CA ALA A 147 9.52 -10.65 6.22
C ALA A 147 8.33 -10.71 5.26
N VAL A 148 7.09 -10.70 5.77
CA VAL A 148 5.87 -10.65 4.93
C VAL A 148 5.82 -9.35 4.11
N GLY A 149 6.11 -8.20 4.73
CA GLY A 149 6.09 -6.90 4.05
C GLY A 149 7.14 -6.80 2.94
N VAL A 150 8.39 -7.12 3.26
CA VAL A 150 9.51 -7.12 2.31
C VAL A 150 9.29 -8.18 1.23
N GLY A 151 8.87 -9.39 1.62
CA GLY A 151 8.57 -10.47 0.68
C GLY A 151 7.46 -10.10 -0.30
N GLY A 152 6.36 -9.51 0.18
CA GLY A 152 5.27 -9.04 -0.67
C GLY A 152 5.71 -7.92 -1.63
N LEU A 153 6.53 -6.98 -1.14
CA LEU A 153 7.08 -5.90 -1.96
C LEU A 153 7.98 -6.44 -3.08
N LEU A 154 8.94 -7.28 -2.73
CA LEU A 154 9.88 -7.86 -3.71
C LEU A 154 9.17 -8.80 -4.69
N TYR A 155 8.29 -9.67 -4.21
CA TYR A 155 7.51 -10.57 -5.06
C TYR A 155 6.74 -9.79 -6.13
N ARG A 156 6.01 -8.74 -5.75
CA ARG A 156 5.26 -7.95 -6.73
C ARG A 156 6.17 -7.20 -7.70
N THR A 157 7.28 -6.65 -7.23
CA THR A 157 8.26 -5.96 -8.07
C THR A 157 8.80 -6.89 -9.15
N ILE A 158 9.26 -8.09 -8.75
CA ILE A 158 9.77 -9.10 -9.68
C ILE A 158 8.66 -9.58 -10.63
N GLN A 159 7.45 -9.82 -10.12
CA GLN A 159 6.31 -10.20 -10.96
C GLN A 159 6.03 -9.16 -12.05
N LEU A 160 6.15 -7.86 -11.73
CA LEU A 160 5.94 -6.79 -12.72
C LEU A 160 7.01 -6.78 -13.81
N PHE A 161 8.24 -7.21 -13.53
CA PHE A 161 9.28 -7.35 -14.57
C PHE A 161 8.87 -8.29 -15.70
N PHE A 162 8.08 -9.33 -15.37
CA PHE A 162 7.61 -10.31 -16.34
C PHE A 162 6.22 -9.98 -16.91
N LEU A 163 5.36 -9.33 -16.13
CA LEU A 163 3.98 -9.01 -16.58
C LEU A 163 3.91 -7.69 -17.36
N ARG A 164 4.85 -6.81 -17.16
CA ARG A 164 4.95 -5.49 -17.80
C ARG A 164 6.37 -5.32 -18.33
N ASP A 165 7.23 -4.64 -17.58
CA ASP A 165 8.64 -4.46 -17.86
C ASP A 165 9.41 -4.04 -16.58
N VAL A 166 10.74 -4.03 -16.67
CA VAL A 166 11.62 -3.73 -15.53
C VAL A 166 11.40 -2.31 -15.01
N GLN A 167 11.22 -1.31 -15.90
CA GLN A 167 10.99 0.07 -15.47
C GLN A 167 9.70 0.18 -14.67
N THR A 168 8.58 -0.37 -15.15
CA THR A 168 7.30 -0.37 -14.43
C THR A 168 7.41 -1.01 -13.05
N GLY A 169 8.14 -2.11 -12.93
CA GLY A 169 8.39 -2.76 -11.63
C GLY A 169 9.21 -1.89 -10.69
N LEU A 170 10.29 -1.25 -11.17
CA LEU A 170 11.11 -0.34 -10.37
C LEU A 170 10.37 0.95 -10.00
N VAL A 171 9.56 1.50 -10.91
CA VAL A 171 8.67 2.63 -10.62
C VAL A 171 7.70 2.28 -9.52
N TRP A 172 7.05 1.10 -9.59
CA TRP A 172 6.13 0.64 -8.56
C TRP A 172 6.82 0.44 -7.21
N PHE A 173 8.02 -0.17 -7.20
CA PHE A 173 8.83 -0.33 -5.99
C PHE A 173 9.14 1.03 -5.35
N THR A 174 9.63 1.97 -6.15
CA THR A 174 9.94 3.34 -5.70
C THR A 174 8.68 4.04 -5.18
N LYS A 175 7.55 3.86 -5.90
CA LYS A 175 6.25 4.39 -5.49
C LYS A 175 5.90 3.92 -4.07
N ILE A 176 5.89 2.61 -3.82
CA ILE A 176 5.50 2.06 -2.52
C ILE A 176 6.37 2.60 -1.38
N LEU A 177 7.69 2.70 -1.58
CA LEU A 177 8.60 3.22 -0.56
C LEU A 177 8.45 4.73 -0.31
N THR A 178 8.03 5.48 -1.33
CA THR A 178 7.96 6.94 -1.25
C THR A 178 6.53 7.49 -1.14
N ASP A 179 5.51 6.66 -1.33
CA ASP A 179 4.11 7.05 -1.17
C ASP A 179 3.77 7.59 0.21
N PRO A 180 4.35 7.12 1.35
CA PRO A 180 4.07 7.75 2.64
C PRO A 180 4.37 9.26 2.67
N PHE A 181 5.46 9.69 2.04
CA PHE A 181 5.78 11.13 1.92
C PHE A 181 4.79 11.85 1.00
N HIS A 182 4.43 11.22 -0.12
CA HIS A 182 3.49 11.76 -1.08
C HIS A 182 2.08 11.85 -0.51
N ASP A 183 1.61 10.82 0.20
CA ASP A 183 0.30 10.79 0.83
C ASP A 183 0.16 11.85 1.92
N VAL A 184 1.20 12.12 2.72
CA VAL A 184 1.21 13.24 3.67
C VAL A 184 1.08 14.57 2.91
N TYR A 185 1.85 14.78 1.86
CA TYR A 185 1.75 16.00 1.05
C TYR A 185 0.35 16.19 0.48
N LEU A 186 -0.25 15.13 -0.05
CA LEU A 186 -1.53 15.18 -0.76
C LEU A 186 -2.73 15.24 0.20
N TYR A 187 -2.69 14.48 1.30
CA TYR A 187 -3.87 14.23 2.15
C TYR A 187 -3.84 14.92 3.51
N HIS A 188 -2.81 15.71 3.85
CA HIS A 188 -2.72 16.36 5.17
C HIS A 188 -3.95 17.21 5.54
N ARG A 189 -4.70 17.72 4.56
CA ARG A 189 -5.92 18.51 4.77
C ARG A 189 -7.21 17.70 4.72
N ALA A 190 -7.15 16.42 4.32
CA ALA A 190 -8.36 15.62 4.15
C ALA A 190 -9.22 15.52 5.44
N PRO A 191 -8.63 15.32 6.66
CA PRO A 191 -9.42 15.34 7.89
C PRO A 191 -10.13 16.69 8.15
N LEU A 192 -9.50 17.82 7.80
CA LEU A 192 -10.11 19.14 7.97
C LEU A 192 -11.28 19.36 7.05
N PHE A 193 -11.19 18.90 5.79
CA PHE A 193 -12.30 18.93 4.85
C PHE A 193 -13.45 18.01 5.29
N LEU A 194 -13.10 16.84 5.80
CA LEU A 194 -14.08 15.89 6.34
C LEU A 194 -14.85 16.49 7.53
N MET A 195 -14.17 17.16 8.48
CA MET A 195 -14.81 17.86 9.59
C MET A 195 -15.73 19.00 9.13
N LYS A 196 -15.50 19.59 7.95
CA LYS A 196 -16.36 20.59 7.31
C LYS A 196 -17.54 19.97 6.53
N GLY A 197 -17.74 18.64 6.61
CA GLY A 197 -18.81 17.93 5.91
C GLY A 197 -18.52 17.62 4.43
N GLN A 198 -17.32 17.88 3.94
CA GLN A 198 -16.93 17.54 2.58
C GLN A 198 -16.53 16.07 2.50
N LEU A 199 -17.42 15.20 2.01
CA LEU A 199 -17.18 13.75 1.95
C LEU A 199 -16.37 13.32 0.73
N ILE A 200 -16.50 14.04 -0.38
CA ILE A 200 -15.88 13.72 -1.66
C ILE A 200 -14.90 14.84 -2.05
N ASP A 201 -13.78 14.44 -2.63
CA ASP A 201 -12.79 15.35 -3.18
C ASP A 201 -13.25 15.89 -4.55
N PRO A 202 -13.45 17.20 -4.72
CA PRO A 202 -13.86 17.76 -6.00
C PRO A 202 -12.72 17.79 -7.04
N ASP A 203 -11.47 17.58 -6.62
CA ASP A 203 -10.29 17.75 -7.48
C ASP A 203 -9.82 16.46 -8.16
N VAL A 204 -10.45 15.29 -7.84
CA VAL A 204 -10.09 14.00 -8.45
C VAL A 204 -10.29 13.91 -9.97
N ALA A 205 -11.07 14.83 -10.57
CA ALA A 205 -11.28 14.90 -12.03
C ALA A 205 -10.45 16.00 -12.70
N LYS A 206 -9.74 16.84 -11.93
CA LYS A 206 -9.03 18.00 -12.45
C LYS A 206 -7.57 17.71 -12.68
N ARG A 207 -7.23 17.37 -13.91
CA ARG A 207 -5.90 17.57 -14.51
C ARG A 207 -6.00 17.96 -15.95
#